data_fe21c1bf4e51ef3f314544253df0786d
#
_entry.id   fe21c1bf4e51ef3f314544253df0786d
#
_cell.length_a   1.000
_cell.length_b   1.000
_cell.length_c   1.000
_cell.angle_alpha   90.00
_cell.angle_beta   90.00
_cell.angle_gamma   90.00
#
_symmetry.space_group_name_H-M   'P 1'
#
loop_
_entity.id
_entity.type
_entity.pdbx_description
1 polymer ?
#
loop_
_entity_poly.entity_id
_entity_poly.type
_entity_poly.pdbx_seq_one_letter_code
_entity_poly.pdbx_strand_id
1 'polypeptide(L)'
;MAPSKTYRVKLAGRFWTWCYTRLRGSADGWQHDSKDTVLIHDKLPPQRRMEVDLHEALHCLYPDLSEESVTDGARDLRRLLWLLGYRR
;
A
#
# COMPACT_ATOMS: atom_id res chain seq x y z
N MET A 1 -5.89 -10.90 -20.17
CA MET A 1 -5.31 -10.15 -19.05
C MET A 1 -6.27 -10.19 -17.88
N ALA A 2 -5.79 -10.58 -16.71
CA ALA A 2 -6.64 -10.61 -15.52
C ALA A 2 -7.06 -9.18 -15.18
N PRO A 3 -8.33 -8.96 -14.79
CA PRO A 3 -8.76 -7.63 -14.37
C PRO A 3 -8.06 -7.21 -13.09
N SER A 4 -7.77 -5.93 -12.98
CA SER A 4 -7.22 -5.36 -11.77
C SER A 4 -8.26 -5.42 -10.66
N LYS A 5 -7.82 -5.66 -9.42
CA LYS A 5 -8.70 -5.59 -8.25
C LYS A 5 -8.63 -4.18 -7.67
N THR A 6 -9.79 -3.62 -7.39
CA THR A 6 -9.91 -2.25 -6.91
C THR A 6 -10.78 -2.21 -5.67
N TYR A 7 -10.32 -1.46 -4.67
CA TYR A 7 -11.05 -1.26 -3.42
C TYR A 7 -11.17 0.22 -3.13
N ARG A 8 -12.25 0.59 -2.44
CA ARG A 8 -12.41 1.94 -1.90
C ARG A 8 -12.13 1.90 -0.41
N VAL A 9 -11.26 2.77 0.06
CA VAL A 9 -10.91 2.82 1.48
C VAL A 9 -10.87 4.28 1.94
N LYS A 10 -11.33 4.51 3.17
CA LYS A 10 -11.31 5.84 3.77
C LYS A 10 -10.10 5.95 4.68
N LEU A 11 -9.19 6.88 4.37
CA LEU A 11 -7.99 7.16 5.15
C LEU A 11 -7.86 8.68 5.29
N ALA A 12 -7.57 9.13 6.50
CA ALA A 12 -7.42 10.57 6.78
C ALA A 12 -8.64 11.39 6.37
N GLY A 13 -9.83 10.83 6.53
CA GLY A 13 -11.08 11.55 6.28
C GLY A 13 -11.51 11.61 4.82
N ARG A 14 -10.79 11.00 3.88
CA ARG A 14 -11.17 10.99 2.48
C ARG A 14 -11.05 9.60 1.87
N PHE A 15 -11.77 9.36 0.77
CA PHE A 15 -11.76 8.07 0.09
C PHE A 15 -10.64 7.99 -0.91
N TRP A 16 -9.98 6.83 -0.91
CA TRP A 16 -8.92 6.48 -1.85
C TRP A 16 -9.34 5.28 -2.67
N THR A 17 -8.90 5.23 -3.91
CA THR A 17 -9.02 4.04 -4.75
C THR A 17 -7.73 3.24 -4.61
N TRP A 18 -7.85 2.01 -4.10
CA TRP A 18 -6.72 1.10 -3.87
C TRP A 18 -6.74 0.05 -4.97
N CYS A 19 -5.74 0.05 -5.84
CA CYS A 19 -5.78 -0.77 -7.04
C CYS A 19 -4.56 -1.67 -7.13
N TYR A 20 -4.80 -2.98 -7.24
CA TYR A 20 -3.76 -3.96 -7.52
C TYR A 20 -3.70 -4.17 -9.01
N THR A 21 -2.60 -3.78 -9.62
CA THR A 21 -2.46 -3.82 -11.07
C THR A 21 -0.99 -4.05 -11.44
N ARG A 22 -0.77 -4.34 -12.71
CA ARG A 22 0.59 -4.51 -13.21
C ARG A 22 1.26 -3.15 -13.30
N LEU A 23 2.38 -2.99 -12.59
CA LEU A 23 3.19 -1.77 -12.67
C LEU A 23 4.42 -2.03 -13.54
N ARG A 24 4.83 -0.99 -14.26
CA ARG A 24 6.04 -1.02 -15.07
C ARG A 24 7.25 -0.61 -14.23
N GLY A 25 8.42 -1.11 -14.61
CA GLY A 25 9.67 -0.79 -13.94
C GLY A 25 9.81 -1.50 -12.62
N SER A 26 10.57 -0.92 -11.71
CA SER A 26 10.90 -1.53 -10.41
C SER A 26 9.99 -1.09 -9.27
N ALA A 27 8.96 -0.29 -9.54
CA ALA A 27 8.07 0.20 -8.49
C ALA A 27 7.15 -0.91 -8.00
N ASP A 28 7.07 -1.09 -6.67
CA ASP A 28 6.12 -2.01 -6.04
C ASP A 28 4.79 -1.35 -5.72
N GLY A 29 4.82 -0.06 -5.45
CA GLY A 29 3.62 0.72 -5.19
C GLY A 29 3.81 2.17 -5.60
N TRP A 30 2.70 2.87 -5.81
CA TRP A 30 2.71 4.25 -6.23
C TRP A 30 1.44 4.96 -5.80
N GLN A 31 1.60 6.15 -5.23
CA GLN A 31 0.49 7.00 -4.82
C GLN A 31 0.28 8.10 -5.85
N HIS A 32 -0.97 8.31 -6.25
CA HIS A 32 -1.33 9.37 -7.19
C HIS A 32 -2.27 10.36 -6.51
N ASP A 33 -1.71 11.38 -5.88
CA ASP A 33 -2.46 12.32 -5.03
C ASP A 33 -3.61 13.01 -5.75
N SER A 34 -3.37 13.48 -6.99
CA SER A 34 -4.38 14.23 -7.73
C SER A 34 -5.63 13.40 -8.06
N LYS A 35 -5.54 12.08 -7.97
CA LYS A 35 -6.64 11.16 -8.26
C LYS A 35 -7.08 10.35 -7.05
N ASP A 36 -6.50 10.62 -5.89
CA ASP A 36 -6.75 9.85 -4.68
C ASP A 36 -6.65 8.35 -4.94
N THR A 37 -5.61 7.95 -5.67
CA THR A 37 -5.41 6.58 -6.12
C THR A 37 -4.07 6.06 -5.65
N VAL A 38 -4.07 4.83 -5.15
CA VAL A 38 -2.87 4.09 -4.80
C VAL A 38 -2.79 2.85 -5.69
N LEU A 39 -1.66 2.68 -6.36
CA LEU A 39 -1.42 1.53 -7.23
C LEU A 39 -0.40 0.63 -6.56
N ILE A 40 -0.74 -0.66 -6.46
CA ILE A 40 0.13 -1.68 -5.88
C ILE A 40 0.37 -2.74 -6.95
N HIS A 41 1.61 -3.19 -7.08
CA HIS A 41 1.95 -4.25 -8.04
C HIS A 41 1.21 -5.54 -7.68
N ASP A 42 0.53 -6.14 -8.67
CA ASP A 42 -0.33 -7.28 -8.45
C ASP A 42 0.42 -8.61 -8.28
N LYS A 43 1.72 -8.65 -8.54
CA LYS A 43 2.53 -9.86 -8.48
C LYS A 43 3.43 -9.95 -7.26
N LEU A 44 3.24 -9.10 -6.26
CA LEU A 44 4.06 -9.16 -5.05
C LEU A 44 3.73 -10.39 -4.21
N PRO A 45 4.75 -11.02 -3.58
CA PRO A 45 4.49 -12.05 -2.59
C PRO A 45 3.64 -11.50 -1.43
N PRO A 46 2.86 -12.36 -0.73
CA PRO A 46 1.92 -11.86 0.27
C PRO A 46 2.50 -10.96 1.36
N GLN A 47 3.67 -11.32 1.91
CA GLN A 47 4.31 -10.48 2.94
C GLN A 47 4.74 -9.13 2.37
N ARG A 48 5.35 -9.15 1.18
CA ARG A 48 5.78 -7.91 0.53
C ARG A 48 4.59 -7.04 0.17
N ARG A 49 3.50 -7.64 -0.32
CA ARG A 49 2.28 -6.89 -0.63
C ARG A 49 1.72 -6.21 0.60
N MET A 50 1.66 -6.92 1.74
CA MET A 50 1.22 -6.33 3.01
C MET A 50 2.09 -5.12 3.39
N GLU A 51 3.41 -5.25 3.28
CA GLU A 51 4.33 -4.17 3.61
C GLU A 51 4.14 -2.96 2.69
N VAL A 52 3.95 -3.19 1.40
CA VAL A 52 3.73 -2.11 0.43
C VAL A 52 2.37 -1.44 0.67
N ASP A 53 1.32 -2.23 0.97
CA ASP A 53 0.01 -1.68 1.34
C ASP A 53 0.15 -0.75 2.55
N LEU A 54 0.85 -1.18 3.59
CA LEU A 54 1.04 -0.38 4.80
C LEU A 54 1.89 0.86 4.52
N HIS A 55 2.92 0.74 3.68
CA HIS A 55 3.78 1.84 3.28
C HIS A 55 2.95 2.96 2.63
N GLU A 56 2.15 2.59 1.63
CA GLU A 56 1.32 3.58 0.93
C GLU A 56 0.21 4.14 1.84
N ALA A 57 -0.36 3.30 2.72
CA ALA A 57 -1.36 3.76 3.67
C ALA A 57 -0.79 4.79 4.64
N LEU A 58 0.44 4.60 5.11
CA LEU A 58 1.10 5.56 5.99
C LEU A 58 1.33 6.90 5.30
N HIS A 59 1.68 6.88 4.01
CA HIS A 59 1.78 8.12 3.23
C HIS A 59 0.45 8.85 3.13
N CYS A 60 -0.65 8.11 2.97
CA CYS A 60 -1.99 8.69 2.92
C CYS A 60 -2.41 9.29 4.25
N LEU A 61 -2.11 8.59 5.35
CA LEU A 61 -2.50 9.01 6.69
C LEU A 61 -1.65 10.16 7.22
N TYR A 62 -0.35 10.12 6.96
CA TYR A 62 0.63 11.03 7.53
C TYR A 62 1.58 11.52 6.45
N PRO A 63 1.12 12.42 5.57
CA PRO A 63 1.94 12.86 4.43
C PRO A 63 3.23 13.58 4.82
N ASP A 64 3.31 14.07 6.06
CA ASP A 64 4.50 14.78 6.53
C ASP A 64 5.57 13.87 7.14
N LEU A 65 5.30 12.56 7.27
CA LEU A 65 6.31 11.62 7.74
C LEU A 65 7.42 11.47 6.70
N SER A 66 8.66 11.32 7.18
CA SER A 66 9.78 11.04 6.31
C SER A 66 9.62 9.67 5.64
N GLU A 67 10.22 9.51 4.47
CA GLU A 67 10.24 8.21 3.78
C GLU A 67 10.87 7.13 4.66
N GLU A 68 11.91 7.48 5.42
CA GLU A 68 12.55 6.54 6.35
C GLU A 68 11.57 6.07 7.42
N SER A 69 10.83 6.99 8.04
CA SER A 69 9.84 6.63 9.07
C SER A 69 8.73 5.76 8.50
N VAL A 70 8.27 6.07 7.29
CA VAL A 70 7.25 5.27 6.61
C VAL A 70 7.76 3.87 6.31
N THR A 71 8.98 3.76 5.79
CA THR A 71 9.60 2.48 5.47
C THR A 71 9.75 1.61 6.71
N ASP A 72 10.28 2.18 7.80
CA ASP A 72 10.48 1.45 9.05
C ASP A 72 9.14 1.06 9.68
N GLY A 73 8.18 1.97 9.69
CA GLY A 73 6.86 1.72 10.25
C GLY A 73 6.11 0.62 9.49
N ALA A 74 6.13 0.67 8.16
CA ALA A 74 5.48 -0.34 7.34
C ALA A 74 6.07 -1.73 7.56
N ARG A 75 7.40 -1.81 7.64
CA ARG A 75 8.09 -3.07 7.91
C ARG A 75 7.72 -3.63 9.27
N ASP A 76 7.71 -2.80 10.29
CA ASP A 76 7.42 -3.23 11.66
C ASP A 76 5.96 -3.65 11.81
N LEU A 77 5.03 -2.88 11.22
CA LEU A 77 3.62 -3.25 11.22
C LEU A 77 3.38 -4.55 10.46
N ARG A 78 4.04 -4.74 9.33
CA ARG A 78 3.91 -5.98 8.58
C ARG A 78 4.38 -7.17 9.42
N ARG A 79 5.51 -7.04 10.12
CA ARG A 79 6.02 -8.10 10.99
C ARG A 79 5.02 -8.47 12.07
N LEU A 80 4.45 -7.46 12.72
CA LEU A 80 3.45 -7.67 13.78
C LEU A 80 2.19 -8.34 13.23
N LEU A 81 1.62 -7.78 12.17
CA LEU A 81 0.38 -8.29 11.61
C LEU A 81 0.56 -9.69 11.05
N TRP A 82 1.69 -9.95 10.39
CA TRP A 82 1.97 -11.28 9.85
C TRP A 82 2.09 -12.31 10.97
N LEU A 83 2.80 -11.96 12.05
CA LEU A 83 2.96 -12.82 13.22
C LEU A 83 1.61 -13.15 13.86
N LEU A 84 0.71 -12.17 13.92
CA LEU A 84 -0.62 -12.35 14.51
C LEU A 84 -1.59 -13.08 13.58
N GLY A 85 -1.19 -13.37 12.36
CA GLY A 85 -2.02 -14.13 11.41
C GLY A 85 -2.97 -13.30 10.56
N TYR A 86 -2.81 -11.98 10.50
CA TYR A 86 -3.60 -11.13 9.61
C TYR A 86 -3.08 -11.29 8.18
N ARG A 87 -3.62 -12.26 7.48
CA ARG A 87 -3.22 -12.62 6.11
C ARG A 87 -4.45 -12.72 5.23
N ARG A 88 -4.23 -12.49 3.94
CA ARG A 88 -5.28 -12.68 2.93
C ARG A 88 -5.24 -14.07 2.37
#